data_4d48c8f047c240633ceb77d25f66f833
#
_entry.id   4d48c8f047c240633ceb77d25f66f833
#
_cell.length_a   1.000
_cell.length_b   1.000
_cell.length_c   1.000
_cell.angle_alpha   90.00
_cell.angle_beta   90.00
_cell.angle_gamma   90.00
#
_symmetry.space_group_name_H-M   'P 1'
#
loop_
_entity.id
_entity.type
_entity.pdbx_description
1 polymer ?
#
loop_
_entity_poly.entity_id
_entity_poly.type
_entity_poly.pdbx_seq_one_letter_code
_entity_poly.pdbx_strand_id
1 'polypeptide(L)'
;FSTSLRTNQVMIERLLRSPLLVKYEEDTDLLEDTLVENSQAIEMTSIYSNILSSMMDAYASVISNNLNIVLKILTVVTILMQVPTIIASIYGMNVPLPLQTSPYALPIILIWIGIASVVIVYLFRYKRWM
;
A
#
# COMPACT_ATOMS: atom_id res chain seq x y z
N PHE A 1 7.17 4.44 -26.37
CA PHE A 1 8.57 4.89 -26.52
C PHE A 1 9.51 3.72 -26.82
N SER A 2 9.58 2.66 -26.02
CA SER A 2 10.49 1.52 -26.22
C SER A 2 10.36 0.88 -27.61
N THR A 3 9.13 0.67 -28.08
CA THR A 3 8.87 0.10 -29.42
C THR A 3 9.36 1.03 -30.51
N SER A 4 9.10 2.34 -30.39
CA SER A 4 9.52 3.34 -31.38
C SER A 4 11.04 3.44 -31.48
N LEU A 5 11.74 3.44 -30.34
CA LEU A 5 13.21 3.47 -30.31
C LEU A 5 13.83 2.23 -30.94
N ARG A 6 13.26 1.06 -30.70
CA ARG A 6 13.71 -0.19 -31.36
C ARG A 6 13.46 -0.17 -32.87
N THR A 7 12.34 0.39 -33.31
CA THR A 7 12.07 0.56 -34.74
C THR A 7 13.06 1.53 -35.37
N ASN A 8 13.38 2.65 -34.69
CA ASN A 8 14.40 3.58 -35.12
C ASN A 8 15.78 2.91 -35.23
N GLN A 9 16.15 2.08 -34.26
CA GLN A 9 17.42 1.33 -34.31
C GLN A 9 17.53 0.48 -35.57
N VAL A 10 16.49 -0.29 -35.89
CA VAL A 10 16.45 -1.12 -37.09
C VAL A 10 16.52 -0.27 -38.37
N MET A 11 15.88 0.91 -38.33
CA MET A 11 15.94 1.82 -39.46
C MET A 11 17.35 2.40 -39.67
N ILE A 12 18.03 2.86 -38.61
CA ILE A 12 19.39 3.40 -38.66
C ILE A 12 20.37 2.32 -39.14
N GLU A 13 20.26 1.10 -38.64
CA GLU A 13 21.08 -0.03 -39.06
C GLU A 13 20.90 -0.35 -40.58
N ARG A 14 19.67 -0.20 -41.09
CA ARG A 14 19.42 -0.36 -42.54
C ARG A 14 20.02 0.79 -43.38
N LEU A 15 19.98 2.02 -42.88
CA LEU A 15 20.59 3.16 -43.52
C LEU A 15 22.10 2.99 -43.61
N LEU A 16 22.76 2.57 -42.54
CA LEU A 16 24.21 2.27 -42.54
C LEU A 16 24.64 1.23 -43.58
N ARG A 17 23.76 0.27 -43.87
CA ARG A 17 24.03 -0.78 -44.89
C ARG A 17 23.68 -0.36 -46.34
N SER A 18 23.14 0.84 -46.52
CA SER A 18 22.70 1.30 -47.86
C SER A 18 23.80 2.10 -48.57
N PRO A 19 24.42 1.56 -49.63
CA PRO A 19 25.48 2.24 -50.34
C PRO A 19 24.99 3.49 -51.13
N LEU A 20 23.67 3.70 -51.20
CA LEU A 20 23.07 4.85 -51.85
C LEU A 20 23.02 6.09 -50.94
N LEU A 21 23.00 5.89 -49.66
CA LEU A 21 22.82 6.93 -48.63
C LEU A 21 24.12 7.30 -47.92
N VAL A 22 25.01 6.33 -47.73
CA VAL A 22 26.33 6.51 -47.12
C VAL A 22 27.34 6.73 -48.24
N LYS A 23 27.65 7.99 -48.56
CA LYS A 23 28.59 8.33 -49.62
C LYS A 23 29.94 8.79 -49.11
N TYR A 24 29.98 9.33 -47.89
CA TYR A 24 31.17 9.88 -47.28
C TYR A 24 31.42 9.23 -45.94
N GLU A 25 32.64 9.22 -45.48
CA GLU A 25 33.05 8.63 -44.19
C GLU A 25 32.35 9.36 -43.03
N GLU A 26 32.17 10.68 -43.16
CA GLU A 26 31.44 11.51 -42.20
C GLU A 26 29.96 11.09 -42.02
N ASP A 27 29.30 10.59 -43.07
CA ASP A 27 27.93 10.11 -43.03
C ASP A 27 27.84 8.81 -42.17
N THR A 28 28.87 7.96 -42.25
CA THR A 28 28.97 6.72 -41.49
C THR A 28 29.14 7.04 -40.01
N ASP A 29 30.08 7.92 -39.66
CA ASP A 29 30.36 8.32 -38.29
C ASP A 29 29.11 8.92 -37.62
N LEU A 30 28.39 9.80 -38.34
CA LEU A 30 27.16 10.41 -37.84
C LEU A 30 26.04 9.38 -37.56
N LEU A 31 25.89 8.39 -38.46
CA LEU A 31 24.89 7.35 -38.27
C LEU A 31 25.28 6.37 -37.17
N GLU A 32 26.58 6.06 -36.97
CA GLU A 32 27.06 5.27 -35.85
C GLU A 32 26.85 5.97 -34.52
N ASP A 33 27.16 7.25 -34.40
CA ASP A 33 26.88 8.07 -33.22
C ASP A 33 25.36 8.07 -32.90
N THR A 34 24.53 8.26 -33.92
CA THR A 34 23.07 8.21 -33.75
C THR A 34 22.60 6.85 -33.29
N LEU A 35 23.23 5.76 -33.75
CA LEU A 35 22.90 4.41 -33.30
C LEU A 35 23.25 4.21 -31.84
N VAL A 36 24.43 4.70 -31.40
CA VAL A 36 24.86 4.66 -30.00
C VAL A 36 23.90 5.43 -29.11
N GLU A 37 23.53 6.67 -29.47
CA GLU A 37 22.59 7.47 -28.71
C GLU A 37 21.20 6.83 -28.63
N ASN A 38 20.70 6.26 -29.74
CA ASN A 38 19.42 5.54 -29.74
C ASN A 38 19.48 4.28 -28.86
N SER A 39 20.62 3.56 -28.84
CA SER A 39 20.82 2.42 -27.97
C SER A 39 20.83 2.82 -26.49
N GLN A 40 21.48 3.92 -26.15
CA GLN A 40 21.44 4.49 -24.80
C GLN A 40 20.01 4.90 -24.40
N ALA A 41 19.25 5.49 -25.30
CA ALA A 41 17.86 5.87 -25.06
C ALA A 41 16.96 4.63 -24.80
N ILE A 42 17.21 3.52 -25.49
CA ILE A 42 16.52 2.23 -25.24
C ILE A 42 16.85 1.72 -23.84
N GLU A 43 18.12 1.72 -23.47
CA GLU A 43 18.58 1.26 -22.17
C GLU A 43 18.00 2.12 -21.03
N MET A 44 18.08 3.46 -21.16
CA MET A 44 17.46 4.38 -20.20
C MET A 44 15.96 4.19 -20.08
N THR A 45 15.25 3.97 -21.18
CA THR A 45 13.81 3.69 -21.16
C THR A 45 13.51 2.39 -20.39
N SER A 46 14.35 1.37 -20.57
CA SER A 46 14.22 0.11 -19.82
C SER A 46 14.48 0.31 -18.31
N ILE A 47 15.54 1.03 -17.96
CA ILE A 47 15.88 1.35 -16.57
C ILE A 47 14.73 2.11 -15.90
N TYR A 48 14.23 3.18 -16.53
CA TYR A 48 13.14 3.97 -15.98
C TYR A 48 11.83 3.17 -15.87
N SER A 49 11.56 2.27 -16.80
CA SER A 49 10.40 1.36 -16.70
C SER A 49 10.51 0.44 -15.50
N ASN A 50 11.70 -0.11 -15.23
CA ASN A 50 11.94 -0.96 -14.07
C ASN A 50 11.88 -0.18 -12.75
N ILE A 51 12.43 1.04 -12.72
CA ILE A 51 12.32 1.93 -11.57
C ILE A 51 10.85 2.26 -11.28
N LEU A 52 10.09 2.62 -12.31
CA LEU A 52 8.67 2.92 -12.16
C LEU A 52 7.88 1.74 -11.61
N SER A 53 8.12 0.53 -12.14
CA SER A 53 7.49 -0.69 -11.62
C SER A 53 7.84 -0.92 -10.15
N SER A 54 9.13 -0.82 -9.81
CA SER A 54 9.58 -0.98 -8.42
C SER A 54 8.99 0.08 -7.46
N MET A 55 8.83 1.32 -7.95
CA MET A 55 8.16 2.38 -7.19
C MET A 55 6.68 2.07 -6.98
N MET A 56 5.99 1.57 -7.99
CA MET A 56 4.58 1.18 -7.86
C MET A 56 4.41 0.07 -6.81
N ASP A 57 5.28 -0.94 -6.81
CA ASP A 57 5.26 -2.02 -5.82
C ASP A 57 5.57 -1.49 -4.41
N ALA A 58 6.52 -0.58 -4.29
CA ALA A 58 6.82 0.07 -3.01
C ALA A 58 5.64 0.90 -2.49
N TYR A 59 4.98 1.69 -3.34
CA TYR A 59 3.78 2.44 -2.97
C TYR A 59 2.62 1.52 -2.58
N ALA A 60 2.39 0.44 -3.33
CA ALA A 60 1.36 -0.55 -2.98
C ALA A 60 1.62 -1.16 -1.60
N SER A 61 2.88 -1.47 -1.28
CA SER A 61 3.28 -1.97 0.04
C SER A 61 3.04 -0.94 1.15
N VAL A 62 3.42 0.33 0.94
CA VAL A 62 3.18 1.41 1.91
C VAL A 62 1.69 1.63 2.14
N ILE A 63 0.88 1.67 1.08
CA ILE A 63 -0.58 1.82 1.17
C ILE A 63 -1.17 0.65 1.95
N SER A 64 -0.78 -0.60 1.63
CA SER A 64 -1.25 -1.79 2.33
C SER A 64 -0.89 -1.76 3.82
N ASN A 65 0.34 -1.35 4.16
CA ASN A 65 0.75 -1.21 5.55
C ASN A 65 -0.05 -0.14 6.30
N ASN A 66 -0.25 1.03 5.70
CA ASN A 66 -1.05 2.09 6.29
C ASN A 66 -2.52 1.67 6.47
N LEU A 67 -3.10 0.97 5.50
CA LEU A 67 -4.44 0.41 5.61
C LEU A 67 -4.54 -0.58 6.77
N ASN A 68 -3.56 -1.46 6.92
CA ASN A 68 -3.51 -2.41 8.03
C ASN A 68 -3.45 -1.70 9.40
N ILE A 69 -2.70 -0.61 9.51
CA ILE A 69 -2.65 0.21 10.75
C ILE A 69 -4.03 0.80 11.04
N VAL A 70 -4.68 1.42 10.05
CA VAL A 70 -6.01 2.00 10.21
C VAL A 70 -7.04 0.94 10.60
N LEU A 71 -7.02 -0.22 9.95
CA LEU A 71 -7.92 -1.33 10.26
C LEU A 71 -7.68 -1.88 11.68
N LYS A 72 -6.43 -1.97 12.14
CA LYS A 72 -6.13 -2.36 13.53
C LYS A 72 -6.72 -1.36 14.52
N ILE A 73 -6.52 -0.07 14.32
CA ILE A 73 -7.06 0.98 15.20
C ILE A 73 -8.59 0.90 15.22
N LEU A 74 -9.21 0.80 14.04
CA LEU A 74 -10.67 0.71 13.93
C LEU A 74 -11.21 -0.53 14.66
N THR A 75 -10.55 -1.68 14.50
CA THR A 75 -10.91 -2.92 15.19
C THR A 75 -10.83 -2.76 16.72
N VAL A 76 -9.73 -2.17 17.21
CA VAL A 76 -9.56 -1.93 18.66
C VAL A 76 -10.66 -1.01 19.21
N VAL A 77 -10.95 0.10 18.52
CA VAL A 77 -12.00 1.04 18.92
C VAL A 77 -13.37 0.36 18.91
N THR A 78 -13.66 -0.42 17.87
CA THR A 78 -14.93 -1.16 17.77
C THR A 78 -15.11 -2.13 18.93
N ILE A 79 -14.09 -2.94 19.24
CA ILE A 79 -14.16 -3.90 20.36
C ILE A 79 -14.31 -3.18 21.69
N LEU A 80 -13.61 -2.07 21.91
CA LEU A 80 -13.72 -1.28 23.15
C LEU A 80 -15.12 -0.70 23.31
N MET A 81 -15.77 -0.24 22.23
CA MET A 81 -17.13 0.28 22.29
C MET A 81 -18.18 -0.83 22.43
N GLN A 82 -17.88 -2.03 21.94
CA GLN A 82 -18.80 -3.16 21.99
C GLN A 82 -19.04 -3.66 23.42
N VAL A 83 -18.03 -3.63 24.27
CA VAL A 83 -18.13 -4.13 25.66
C VAL A 83 -19.17 -3.36 26.50
N PRO A 84 -19.10 -2.04 26.61
CA PRO A 84 -20.15 -1.26 27.27
C PRO A 84 -21.55 -1.50 26.67
N THR A 85 -21.61 -1.57 25.34
CA THR A 85 -22.86 -1.75 24.61
C THR A 85 -23.53 -3.08 24.91
N ILE A 86 -22.78 -4.18 24.95
CA ILE A 86 -23.29 -5.51 25.28
C ILE A 86 -23.84 -5.51 26.71
N ILE A 87 -23.06 -5.00 27.68
CA ILE A 87 -23.48 -4.99 29.08
C ILE A 87 -24.74 -4.14 29.28
N ALA A 88 -24.77 -2.93 28.68
CA ALA A 88 -25.93 -2.05 28.75
C ALA A 88 -27.15 -2.67 28.07
N SER A 89 -26.98 -3.37 26.96
CA SER A 89 -28.04 -4.07 26.24
C SER A 89 -28.66 -5.19 27.08
N ILE A 90 -27.83 -6.00 27.75
CA ILE A 90 -28.30 -7.07 28.65
C ILE A 90 -29.11 -6.47 29.79
N TYR A 91 -28.64 -5.43 30.45
CA TYR A 91 -29.35 -4.79 31.56
C TYR A 91 -30.54 -3.92 31.12
N GLY A 92 -30.65 -3.60 29.83
CA GLY A 92 -31.83 -2.97 29.23
C GLY A 92 -32.97 -3.93 28.89
N MET A 93 -32.77 -5.24 29.07
CA MET A 93 -33.80 -6.25 28.80
C MET A 93 -34.86 -6.25 29.92
N ASN A 94 -36.15 -6.51 29.56
CA ASN A 94 -37.26 -6.65 30.49
C ASN A 94 -37.31 -8.08 31.09
N VAL A 95 -36.18 -8.59 31.54
CA VAL A 95 -36.03 -9.91 32.17
C VAL A 95 -35.48 -9.73 33.59
N PRO A 96 -35.89 -10.47 34.59
CA PRO A 96 -35.33 -10.35 35.94
C PRO A 96 -33.85 -10.75 35.94
N LEU A 97 -33.00 -9.74 36.13
CA LEU A 97 -31.54 -9.90 36.18
C LEU A 97 -31.02 -9.76 37.61
N PRO A 98 -29.91 -10.43 37.96
CA PRO A 98 -29.28 -10.24 39.24
C PRO A 98 -28.90 -8.76 39.43
N LEU A 99 -29.07 -8.23 40.65
CA LEU A 99 -28.82 -6.85 41.02
C LEU A 99 -29.83 -5.80 40.51
N GLN A 100 -30.82 -6.14 39.68
CA GLN A 100 -31.75 -5.20 39.07
C GLN A 100 -32.51 -4.32 40.08
N THR A 101 -32.83 -4.87 41.25
CA THR A 101 -33.54 -4.18 42.34
C THR A 101 -32.61 -3.50 43.35
N SER A 102 -31.29 -3.62 43.18
CA SER A 102 -30.32 -3.04 44.10
C SER A 102 -30.08 -1.56 43.81
N PRO A 103 -30.06 -0.65 44.83
CA PRO A 103 -29.70 0.75 44.63
C PRO A 103 -28.25 0.93 44.15
N TYR A 104 -27.40 -0.10 44.29
CA TYR A 104 -26.01 -0.07 43.88
C TYR A 104 -25.77 -0.74 42.50
N ALA A 105 -26.82 -1.12 41.79
CA ALA A 105 -26.68 -1.81 40.48
C ALA A 105 -25.87 -1.00 39.48
N LEU A 106 -26.22 0.29 39.31
CA LEU A 106 -25.53 1.16 38.36
C LEU A 106 -24.02 1.31 38.62
N PRO A 107 -23.56 1.68 39.85
CA PRO A 107 -22.12 1.78 40.10
C PRO A 107 -21.38 0.47 39.93
N ILE A 108 -21.98 -0.67 40.32
CA ILE A 108 -21.36 -1.99 40.16
C ILE A 108 -21.17 -2.30 38.67
N ILE A 109 -22.18 -2.06 37.83
CA ILE A 109 -22.11 -2.30 36.38
C ILE A 109 -21.04 -1.40 35.72
N LEU A 110 -20.96 -0.12 36.09
CA LEU A 110 -19.94 0.79 35.58
C LEU A 110 -18.51 0.34 35.93
N ILE A 111 -18.32 -0.17 37.16
CA ILE A 111 -17.03 -0.75 37.59
C ILE A 111 -16.67 -1.96 36.72
N TRP A 112 -17.62 -2.86 36.45
CA TRP A 112 -17.39 -4.05 35.61
C TRP A 112 -17.05 -3.67 34.18
N ILE A 113 -17.75 -2.68 33.59
CA ILE A 113 -17.43 -2.12 32.26
C ILE A 113 -16.01 -1.56 32.26
N GLY A 114 -15.62 -0.79 33.27
CA GLY A 114 -14.28 -0.22 33.40
C GLY A 114 -13.19 -1.28 33.46
N ILE A 115 -13.37 -2.30 34.32
CA ILE A 115 -12.42 -3.42 34.44
C ILE A 115 -12.31 -4.17 33.13
N ALA A 116 -13.43 -4.53 32.49
CA ALA A 116 -13.42 -5.25 31.21
C ALA A 116 -12.71 -4.45 30.12
N SER A 117 -12.96 -3.14 30.03
CA SER A 117 -12.30 -2.26 29.06
C SER A 117 -10.78 -2.19 29.31
N VAL A 118 -10.34 -2.06 30.55
CA VAL A 118 -8.91 -2.03 30.92
C VAL A 118 -8.23 -3.36 30.58
N VAL A 119 -8.87 -4.49 30.87
CA VAL A 119 -8.34 -5.83 30.54
C VAL A 119 -8.17 -5.96 29.01
N ILE A 120 -9.14 -5.52 28.22
CA ILE A 120 -9.06 -5.56 26.77
C ILE A 120 -7.91 -4.69 26.24
N VAL A 121 -7.76 -3.45 26.73
CA VAL A 121 -6.64 -2.58 26.36
C VAL A 121 -5.30 -3.22 26.72
N TYR A 122 -5.21 -3.81 27.90
CA TYR A 122 -4.01 -4.52 28.33
C TYR A 122 -3.67 -5.69 27.39
N LEU A 123 -4.64 -6.51 27.01
CA LEU A 123 -4.45 -7.63 26.09
C LEU A 123 -4.01 -7.17 24.70
N PHE A 124 -4.57 -6.08 24.16
CA PHE A 124 -4.16 -5.53 22.88
C PHE A 124 -2.73 -4.99 22.91
N ARG A 125 -2.35 -4.31 24.00
CA ARG A 125 -0.97 -3.86 24.19
C ARG A 125 0.01 -5.01 24.33
N TYR A 126 -0.35 -6.03 25.12
CA TYR A 126 0.49 -7.22 25.30
C TYR A 126 0.73 -7.97 23.99
N LYS A 127 -0.28 -8.08 23.14
CA LYS A 127 -0.17 -8.73 21.83
C LYS A 127 0.41 -7.81 20.73
N ARG A 128 0.87 -6.62 21.05
CA ARG A 128 1.41 -5.63 20.09
C ARG A 128 0.43 -5.29 18.95
N TRP A 129 -0.85 -5.26 19.25
CA TRP A 129 -1.89 -4.82 18.32
C TRP A 129 -2.08 -3.30 18.33
N MET A 130 -1.56 -2.67 19.34
CA MET A 130 -1.45 -1.21 19.51
C MET A 130 0.01 -0.81 19.57
#